data_17924bf4533c9f53a7458869d00a037c
#
_entry.id   17924bf4533c9f53a7458869d00a037c
#
_cell.length_a   1.000
_cell.length_b   1.000
_cell.length_c   1.000
_cell.angle_alpha   90.00
_cell.angle_beta   90.00
_cell.angle_gamma   90.00
#
_symmetry.space_group_name_H-M   'P 1'
#
loop_
_entity.id
_entity.type
_entity.pdbx_description
1 polymer ?
#
loop_
_entity_poly.entity_id
_entity_poly.type
_entity_poly.pdbx_seq_one_letter_code
_entity_poly.pdbx_strand_id
1 'polypeptide(L)'
;MLETLQMAFIGTVIGVVIGLPLSMLSARNLNSKYVYAPTRALLAIIRTFPSILWALLFVIMVGLGPYAGVLAIVMYTIGFVTKLQYESIETIDSDPMDAVSSIGVSKFQLIRYVVLPESASHLLGQILYMFDYNVRQTSILGIVGAGGIGFFIINYIKFFEYGKAAIFLVIVLITVLIIDWISVKIRDKYIVKSQHGMEIKPKKSLFS
;
A
#
# COMPACT_ATOMS: atom_id res chain seq x y z
N MET A 1 -5.52 -19.03 9.03
CA MET A 1 -5.55 -18.17 7.83
C MET A 1 -6.44 -16.93 7.97
N LEU A 2 -7.64 -17.03 8.53
CA LEU A 2 -8.52 -15.88 8.75
C LEU A 2 -7.83 -14.75 9.55
N GLU A 3 -7.16 -15.08 10.64
CA GLU A 3 -6.37 -14.13 11.44
C GLU A 3 -5.31 -13.40 10.62
N THR A 4 -4.59 -14.14 9.75
CA THR A 4 -3.60 -13.55 8.81
C THR A 4 -4.23 -12.52 7.87
N LEU A 5 -5.41 -12.84 7.33
CA LEU A 5 -6.16 -11.92 6.46
C LEU A 5 -6.65 -10.68 7.21
N GLN A 6 -7.16 -10.85 8.43
CA GLN A 6 -7.58 -9.74 9.29
C GLN A 6 -6.41 -8.80 9.61
N MET A 7 -5.27 -9.37 10.00
CA MET A 7 -4.05 -8.59 10.28
C MET A 7 -3.59 -7.82 9.04
N ALA A 8 -3.52 -8.47 7.88
CA ALA A 8 -3.13 -7.83 6.63
C ALA A 8 -4.11 -6.73 6.23
N PHE A 9 -5.42 -6.97 6.36
CA PHE A 9 -6.45 -5.98 6.03
C PHE A 9 -6.39 -4.75 6.94
N ILE A 10 -6.42 -4.96 8.27
CA ILE A 10 -6.37 -3.87 9.26
C ILE A 10 -5.07 -3.08 9.10
N GLY A 11 -3.92 -3.76 8.98
CA GLY A 11 -2.62 -3.14 8.81
C GLY A 11 -2.52 -2.32 7.51
N THR A 12 -3.10 -2.83 6.41
CA THR A 12 -3.15 -2.09 5.14
C THR A 12 -4.05 -0.87 5.24
N VAL A 13 -5.26 -1.01 5.78
CA VAL A 13 -6.21 0.11 5.90
C VAL A 13 -5.62 1.24 6.74
N ILE A 14 -5.12 0.93 7.94
CA ILE A 14 -4.51 1.94 8.83
C ILE A 14 -3.28 2.56 8.15
N GLY A 15 -2.41 1.74 7.57
CA GLY A 15 -1.21 2.21 6.88
C GLY A 15 -1.51 3.13 5.71
N VAL A 16 -2.54 2.83 4.92
CA VAL A 16 -3.00 3.68 3.80
C VAL A 16 -3.62 4.98 4.30
N VAL A 17 -4.49 4.93 5.31
CA VAL A 17 -5.13 6.12 5.88
C VAL A 17 -4.10 7.13 6.41
N ILE A 18 -3.03 6.64 7.04
CA ILE A 18 -1.91 7.48 7.49
C ILE A 18 -1.00 7.85 6.31
N GLY A 19 -0.77 6.94 5.38
CA GLY A 19 0.10 7.12 4.24
C GLY A 19 -0.38 8.17 3.23
N LEU A 20 -1.70 8.25 2.99
CA LEU A 20 -2.29 9.22 2.04
C LEU A 20 -1.94 10.69 2.38
N PRO A 21 -2.18 11.22 3.59
CA PRO A 21 -1.76 12.58 3.92
C PRO A 21 -0.24 12.75 3.89
N LEU A 22 0.53 11.74 4.30
CA LEU A 22 1.99 11.78 4.22
C LEU A 22 2.49 11.80 2.76
N SER A 23 1.80 11.13 1.84
CA SER A 23 2.15 11.19 0.42
C SER A 23 1.95 12.58 -0.18
N MET A 24 0.86 13.24 0.20
CA MET A 24 0.61 14.63 -0.20
C MET A 24 1.66 15.59 0.35
N LEU A 25 2.11 15.42 1.60
CA LEU A 25 3.21 16.19 2.19
C LEU A 25 4.56 15.89 1.53
N SER A 26 4.74 14.68 1.01
CA SER A 26 5.98 14.23 0.36
C SER A 26 6.10 14.61 -1.10
N ALA A 27 5.01 14.99 -1.77
CA ALA A 27 5.00 15.33 -3.19
C ALA A 27 5.66 16.70 -3.44
N ARG A 28 6.66 16.74 -4.37
CA ARG A 28 7.45 17.94 -4.70
C ARG A 28 6.62 18.98 -5.44
N ASN A 29 5.71 18.53 -6.31
CA ASN A 29 4.82 19.39 -7.06
C ASN A 29 3.77 20.10 -6.17
N LEU A 30 3.57 19.62 -4.94
CA LEU A 30 2.60 20.21 -3.99
C LEU A 30 3.27 21.05 -2.90
N ASN A 31 4.55 20.80 -2.57
CA ASN A 31 5.17 21.36 -1.37
C ASN A 31 6.57 21.91 -1.62
N SER A 32 6.96 22.87 -0.78
CA SER A 32 8.33 23.39 -0.75
C SER A 32 9.34 22.34 -0.25
N LYS A 33 10.61 22.52 -0.57
CA LYS A 33 11.72 21.63 -0.15
C LYS A 33 11.77 21.43 1.36
N TYR A 34 11.40 22.44 2.14
CA TYR A 34 11.40 22.40 3.60
C TYR A 34 10.32 21.46 4.19
N VAL A 35 9.29 21.10 3.42
CA VAL A 35 8.23 20.18 3.82
C VAL A 35 8.47 18.78 3.28
N TYR A 36 8.67 18.64 1.94
CA TYR A 36 8.78 17.32 1.36
C TYR A 36 10.10 16.60 1.72
N ALA A 37 11.22 17.33 1.87
CA ALA A 37 12.50 16.68 2.12
C ALA A 37 12.57 15.97 3.49
N PRO A 38 12.20 16.61 4.63
CA PRO A 38 12.18 15.92 5.92
C PRO A 38 11.15 14.79 5.97
N THR A 39 9.97 14.96 5.34
CA THR A 39 8.96 13.89 5.27
C THR A 39 9.50 12.67 4.52
N ARG A 40 10.17 12.87 3.38
CA ARG A 40 10.81 11.78 2.63
C ARG A 40 11.95 11.13 3.40
N ALA A 41 12.74 11.91 4.13
CA ALA A 41 13.82 11.38 4.98
C ALA A 41 13.25 10.47 6.07
N LEU A 42 12.18 10.89 6.76
CA LEU A 42 11.50 10.08 7.77
C LEU A 42 10.96 8.77 7.15
N LEU A 43 10.28 8.85 6.00
CA LEU A 43 9.77 7.68 5.30
C LEU A 43 10.88 6.75 4.81
N ALA A 44 12.02 7.29 4.42
CA ALA A 44 13.19 6.50 4.04
C ALA A 44 13.71 5.69 5.23
N ILE A 45 13.80 6.30 6.42
CA ILE A 45 14.18 5.61 7.65
C ILE A 45 13.20 4.47 7.95
N ILE A 46 11.89 4.73 7.91
CA ILE A 46 10.87 3.70 8.16
C ILE A 46 11.02 2.50 7.22
N ARG A 47 11.34 2.74 5.94
CA ARG A 47 11.52 1.70 4.92
C ARG A 47 12.84 0.96 5.00
N THR A 48 13.82 1.46 5.73
CA THR A 48 15.09 0.76 5.93
C THR A 48 14.88 -0.56 6.69
N PHE A 49 13.85 -0.62 7.53
CA PHE A 49 13.54 -1.81 8.30
C PHE A 49 12.59 -2.74 7.52
N PRO A 50 12.98 -3.99 7.23
CA PRO A 50 12.07 -5.03 6.74
C PRO A 50 10.91 -5.26 7.71
N SER A 51 9.76 -5.73 7.20
CA SER A 51 8.56 -5.98 8.00
C SER A 51 8.79 -6.92 9.20
N ILE A 52 9.69 -7.91 9.04
CA ILE A 52 10.04 -8.85 10.09
C ILE A 52 10.77 -8.18 11.27
N LEU A 53 11.60 -7.17 11.02
CA LEU A 53 12.28 -6.42 12.09
C LEU A 53 11.30 -5.51 12.82
N TRP A 54 10.33 -4.93 12.12
CA TRP A 54 9.21 -4.22 12.77
C TRP A 54 8.41 -5.17 13.67
N ALA A 55 8.14 -6.40 13.19
CA ALA A 55 7.42 -7.39 13.99
C ALA A 55 8.18 -7.79 15.25
N LEU A 56 9.49 -8.03 15.15
CA LEU A 56 10.34 -8.31 16.30
C LEU A 56 10.31 -7.18 17.33
N LEU A 57 10.44 -5.92 16.85
CA LEU A 57 10.39 -4.75 17.73
C LEU A 57 9.05 -4.67 18.46
N PHE A 58 7.94 -4.83 17.74
CA PHE A 58 6.62 -4.77 18.36
C PHE A 58 6.33 -5.98 19.26
N VAL A 59 6.81 -7.17 18.94
CA VAL A 59 6.72 -8.32 19.84
C VAL A 59 7.44 -8.06 21.16
N ILE A 60 8.59 -7.39 21.13
CA ILE A 60 9.30 -7.01 22.38
C ILE A 60 8.51 -5.95 23.16
N MET A 61 7.85 -5.01 22.49
CA MET A 61 7.13 -3.91 23.13
C MET A 61 5.75 -4.29 23.69
N VAL A 62 4.98 -5.08 22.95
CA VAL A 62 3.56 -5.36 23.27
C VAL A 62 3.28 -6.84 23.52
N GLY A 63 4.28 -7.72 23.43
CA GLY A 63 4.16 -9.15 23.59
C GLY A 63 3.87 -9.91 22.29
N LEU A 64 3.87 -11.25 22.39
CA LEU A 64 3.54 -12.15 21.29
C LEU A 64 2.06 -12.02 20.90
N GLY A 65 1.77 -12.11 19.61
CA GLY A 65 0.40 -12.20 19.12
C GLY A 65 0.07 -11.29 17.93
N PRO A 66 -1.17 -11.37 17.44
CA PRO A 66 -1.61 -10.69 16.23
C PRO A 66 -1.49 -9.16 16.28
N TYR A 67 -1.58 -8.57 17.46
CA TYR A 67 -1.48 -7.12 17.64
C TYR A 67 -0.11 -6.58 17.24
N ALA A 68 0.97 -7.27 17.63
CA ALA A 68 2.33 -6.94 17.21
C ALA A 68 2.49 -7.02 15.68
N GLY A 69 1.88 -8.04 15.06
CA GLY A 69 1.89 -8.22 13.63
C GLY A 69 1.14 -7.11 12.87
N VAL A 70 -0.03 -6.69 13.37
CA VAL A 70 -0.76 -5.55 12.80
C VAL A 70 0.08 -4.28 12.83
N LEU A 71 0.70 -3.96 13.96
CA LEU A 71 1.57 -2.77 14.07
C LEU A 71 2.76 -2.82 13.10
N ALA A 72 3.36 -4.00 12.94
CA ALA A 72 4.45 -4.20 11.97
C ALA A 72 4.01 -3.93 10.54
N ILE A 73 2.84 -4.48 10.14
CA ILE A 73 2.26 -4.24 8.81
C ILE A 73 1.89 -2.77 8.62
N VAL A 74 1.34 -2.09 9.64
CA VAL A 74 1.05 -0.65 9.58
C VAL A 74 2.31 0.15 9.26
N MET A 75 3.39 -0.03 10.03
CA MET A 75 4.64 0.69 9.84
C MET A 75 5.26 0.44 8.46
N TYR A 76 5.29 -0.83 8.07
CA TYR A 76 5.79 -1.20 6.75
C TYR A 76 4.95 -0.57 5.63
N THR A 77 3.61 -0.63 5.75
CA THR A 77 2.69 -0.07 4.76
C THR A 77 2.82 1.44 4.65
N ILE A 78 2.90 2.17 5.79
CA ILE A 78 3.13 3.62 5.77
C ILE A 78 4.38 3.95 4.96
N GLY A 79 5.50 3.29 5.22
CA GLY A 79 6.75 3.56 4.51
C GLY A 79 6.64 3.31 3.01
N PHE A 80 6.06 2.17 2.63
CA PHE A 80 6.07 1.70 1.25
C PHE A 80 4.99 2.35 0.40
N VAL A 81 3.71 2.35 0.88
CA VAL A 81 2.60 2.90 0.11
C VAL A 81 2.73 4.40 -0.09
N THR A 82 3.19 5.13 0.92
CA THR A 82 3.39 6.58 0.82
C THR A 82 4.40 6.92 -0.29
N LYS A 83 5.46 6.10 -0.45
CA LYS A 83 6.42 6.30 -1.54
C LYS A 83 5.75 6.14 -2.89
N LEU A 84 5.06 5.03 -3.12
CA LEU A 84 4.38 4.77 -4.39
C LEU A 84 3.35 5.88 -4.71
N GLN A 85 2.64 6.35 -3.68
CA GLN A 85 1.62 7.38 -3.84
C GLN A 85 2.21 8.75 -4.20
N TYR A 86 3.26 9.24 -3.50
CA TYR A 86 3.82 10.53 -3.86
C TYR A 86 4.53 10.50 -5.23
N GLU A 87 5.16 9.38 -5.61
CA GLU A 87 5.71 9.20 -6.95
C GLU A 87 4.61 9.27 -8.02
N SER A 88 3.45 8.64 -7.81
CA SER A 88 2.31 8.77 -8.71
C SER A 88 1.71 10.17 -8.76
N ILE A 89 1.66 10.88 -7.62
CA ILE A 89 1.20 12.28 -7.58
C ILE A 89 2.15 13.18 -8.38
N GLU A 90 3.44 12.90 -8.37
CA GLU A 90 4.45 13.66 -9.12
C GLU A 90 4.44 13.41 -10.63
N THR A 91 3.81 12.33 -11.09
CA THR A 91 3.65 12.06 -12.54
C THR A 91 2.42 12.72 -13.15
N ILE A 92 1.59 13.41 -12.35
CA ILE A 92 0.44 14.16 -12.86
C ILE A 92 0.96 15.33 -13.71
N ASP A 93 0.36 15.53 -14.88
CA ASP A 93 0.68 16.65 -15.77
C ASP A 93 0.50 18.00 -15.05
N SER A 94 1.40 18.94 -15.31
CA SER A 94 1.35 20.27 -14.70
C SER A 94 0.20 21.11 -15.24
N ASP A 95 -0.22 20.92 -16.49
CA ASP A 95 -1.22 21.74 -17.16
C ASP A 95 -2.57 21.84 -16.40
N PRO A 96 -3.20 20.74 -15.95
CA PRO A 96 -4.40 20.83 -15.13
C PRO A 96 -4.17 21.52 -13.78
N MET A 97 -2.98 21.32 -13.18
CA MET A 97 -2.63 21.92 -11.89
C MET A 97 -2.44 23.44 -12.04
N ASP A 98 -1.74 23.88 -13.08
CA ASP A 98 -1.45 25.28 -13.36
C ASP A 98 -2.74 26.03 -13.76
N ALA A 99 -3.59 25.43 -14.58
CA ALA A 99 -4.88 25.97 -14.96
C ALA A 99 -5.78 26.27 -13.76
N VAL A 100 -5.86 25.33 -12.80
CA VAL A 100 -6.67 25.50 -11.59
C VAL A 100 -5.99 26.44 -10.58
N SER A 101 -4.66 26.45 -10.51
CA SER A 101 -3.91 27.34 -9.63
C SER A 101 -4.04 28.80 -10.06
N SER A 102 -4.14 29.09 -11.36
CA SER A 102 -4.24 30.46 -11.91
C SER A 102 -5.51 31.20 -11.46
N ILE A 103 -6.58 30.49 -11.09
CA ILE A 103 -7.82 31.08 -10.57
C ILE A 103 -7.79 31.30 -9.05
N GLY A 104 -6.64 31.09 -8.39
CA GLY A 104 -6.43 31.42 -6.99
C GLY A 104 -7.03 30.43 -5.97
N VAL A 105 -7.18 29.15 -6.34
CA VAL A 105 -7.70 28.12 -5.40
C VAL A 105 -6.69 27.81 -4.29
N SER A 106 -7.20 27.37 -3.13
CA SER A 106 -6.36 26.90 -2.04
C SER A 106 -5.70 25.55 -2.37
N LYS A 107 -4.57 25.23 -1.71
CA LYS A 107 -3.91 23.93 -1.88
C LYS A 107 -4.83 22.74 -1.60
N PHE A 108 -5.71 22.86 -0.61
CA PHE A 108 -6.66 21.80 -0.27
C PHE A 108 -7.65 21.56 -1.42
N GLN A 109 -8.13 22.64 -2.05
CA GLN A 109 -9.00 22.56 -3.21
C GLN A 109 -8.27 21.94 -4.42
N LEU A 110 -7.03 22.35 -4.66
CA LEU A 110 -6.19 21.74 -5.72
C LEU A 110 -6.04 20.23 -5.52
N ILE A 111 -5.71 19.80 -4.29
CA ILE A 111 -5.58 18.37 -3.95
C ILE A 111 -6.90 17.63 -4.17
N ARG A 112 -8.03 18.19 -3.69
CA ARG A 112 -9.33 17.52 -3.75
C ARG A 112 -9.90 17.42 -5.16
N TYR A 113 -9.73 18.45 -5.98
CA TYR A 113 -10.42 18.56 -7.27
C TYR A 113 -9.54 18.22 -8.47
N VAL A 114 -8.22 18.23 -8.32
CA VAL A 114 -7.27 17.89 -9.39
C VAL A 114 -6.45 16.66 -9.02
N VAL A 115 -5.66 16.74 -7.94
CA VAL A 115 -4.67 15.70 -7.63
C VAL A 115 -5.32 14.36 -7.30
N LEU A 116 -6.32 14.34 -6.41
CA LEU A 116 -6.98 13.09 -6.03
C LEU A 116 -7.75 12.44 -7.18
N PRO A 117 -8.58 13.14 -7.97
CA PRO A 117 -9.25 12.52 -9.11
C PRO A 117 -8.29 12.00 -10.16
N GLU A 118 -7.24 12.77 -10.49
CA GLU A 118 -6.26 12.40 -11.51
C GLU A 118 -5.43 11.17 -11.10
N SER A 119 -5.00 11.12 -9.82
CA SER A 119 -4.22 9.99 -9.29
C SER A 119 -5.05 8.81 -8.83
N ALA A 120 -6.38 8.92 -8.73
CA ALA A 120 -7.24 7.93 -8.06
C ALA A 120 -7.06 6.51 -8.57
N SER A 121 -6.96 6.31 -9.89
CA SER A 121 -6.77 4.99 -10.50
C SER A 121 -5.44 4.36 -10.07
N HIS A 122 -4.36 5.13 -10.07
CA HIS A 122 -3.04 4.69 -9.63
C HIS A 122 -3.03 4.38 -8.14
N LEU A 123 -3.60 5.28 -7.31
CA LEU A 123 -3.70 5.10 -5.87
C LEU A 123 -4.48 3.83 -5.49
N LEU A 124 -5.62 3.58 -6.14
CA LEU A 124 -6.40 2.35 -5.93
C LEU A 124 -5.60 1.10 -6.33
N GLY A 125 -4.91 1.14 -7.46
CA GLY A 125 -4.04 0.03 -7.88
C GLY A 125 -2.94 -0.28 -6.87
N GLN A 126 -2.32 0.75 -6.30
CA GLN A 126 -1.29 0.61 -5.27
C GLN A 126 -1.83 0.07 -3.94
N ILE A 127 -3.05 0.46 -3.54
CA ILE A 127 -3.71 -0.06 -2.34
C ILE A 127 -4.00 -1.55 -2.48
N LEU A 128 -4.54 -1.99 -3.62
CA LEU A 128 -4.80 -3.40 -3.89
C LEU A 128 -3.51 -4.23 -3.93
N TYR A 129 -2.48 -3.70 -4.60
CA TYR A 129 -1.15 -4.31 -4.62
C TYR A 129 -0.58 -4.45 -3.20
N MET A 130 -0.71 -3.41 -2.39
CA MET A 130 -0.20 -3.40 -1.03
C MET A 130 -0.91 -4.39 -0.12
N PHE A 131 -2.23 -4.54 -0.28
CA PHE A 131 -3.00 -5.55 0.45
C PHE A 131 -2.55 -6.97 0.11
N ASP A 132 -2.45 -7.31 -1.18
CA ASP A 132 -1.95 -8.61 -1.64
C ASP A 132 -0.53 -8.89 -1.11
N TYR A 133 0.36 -7.92 -1.18
CA TYR A 133 1.70 -8.02 -0.64
C TYR A 133 1.70 -8.25 0.89
N ASN A 134 0.86 -7.51 1.63
CA ASN A 134 0.76 -7.62 3.09
C ASN A 134 0.23 -8.98 3.54
N VAL A 135 -0.65 -9.63 2.78
CA VAL A 135 -1.11 -11.01 3.10
C VAL A 135 0.07 -11.98 3.10
N ARG A 136 0.97 -11.87 2.11
CA ARG A 136 2.19 -12.68 2.06
C ARG A 136 3.13 -12.36 3.21
N GLN A 137 3.36 -11.08 3.49
CA GLN A 137 4.22 -10.65 4.59
C GLN A 137 3.70 -11.13 5.95
N THR A 138 2.39 -10.96 6.22
CA THR A 138 1.77 -11.39 7.47
C THR A 138 1.93 -12.89 7.70
N SER A 139 1.92 -13.70 6.64
CA SER A 139 2.16 -15.15 6.75
C SER A 139 3.57 -15.48 7.26
N ILE A 140 4.56 -14.59 7.00
CA ILE A 140 5.94 -14.76 7.46
C ILE A 140 6.12 -14.24 8.89
N LEU A 141 5.39 -13.20 9.30
CA LEU A 141 5.55 -12.57 10.62
C LEU A 141 5.25 -13.52 11.79
N GLY A 142 4.47 -14.57 11.56
CA GLY A 142 4.23 -15.63 12.54
C GLY A 142 5.49 -16.35 13.02
N ILE A 143 6.56 -16.36 12.20
CA ILE A 143 7.86 -16.97 12.56
C ILE A 143 8.46 -16.30 13.80
N VAL A 144 8.26 -14.99 13.95
CA VAL A 144 8.74 -14.21 15.10
C VAL A 144 7.70 -14.07 16.21
N GLY A 145 6.61 -14.83 16.14
CA GLY A 145 5.57 -14.82 17.18
C GLY A 145 4.56 -13.68 17.04
N ALA A 146 4.50 -13.02 15.91
CA ALA A 146 3.56 -11.94 15.62
C ALA A 146 2.16 -12.44 15.15
N GLY A 147 1.79 -13.69 15.46
CA GLY A 147 0.49 -14.29 15.15
C GLY A 147 0.35 -14.78 13.71
N GLY A 148 -0.89 -15.12 13.34
CA GLY A 148 -1.22 -15.58 12.00
C GLY A 148 -0.82 -17.02 11.71
N ILE A 149 -1.00 -17.44 10.44
CA ILE A 149 -0.75 -18.82 10.01
C ILE A 149 0.72 -19.23 10.15
N GLY A 150 1.66 -18.27 10.02
CA GLY A 150 3.10 -18.54 10.15
C GLY A 150 3.50 -19.09 11.50
N PHE A 151 2.78 -18.73 12.59
CA PHE A 151 3.00 -19.28 13.91
C PHE A 151 2.75 -20.81 13.96
N PHE A 152 1.71 -21.28 13.28
CA PHE A 152 1.43 -22.71 13.18
C PHE A 152 2.48 -23.43 12.33
N ILE A 153 2.88 -22.84 11.20
CA ILE A 153 3.90 -23.42 10.32
C ILE A 153 5.21 -23.66 11.09
N ILE A 154 5.71 -22.62 11.78
CA ILE A 154 6.98 -22.75 12.51
C ILE A 154 6.89 -23.74 13.68
N ASN A 155 5.75 -23.80 14.37
CA ASN A 155 5.56 -24.77 15.46
C ASN A 155 5.56 -26.22 14.94
N TYR A 156 4.85 -26.52 13.84
CA TYR A 156 4.87 -27.85 13.25
C TYR A 156 6.28 -28.24 12.74
N ILE A 157 7.05 -27.30 12.20
CA ILE A 157 8.45 -27.54 11.83
C ILE A 157 9.29 -27.87 13.06
N LYS A 158 9.13 -27.14 14.18
CA LYS A 158 9.86 -27.39 15.45
C LYS A 158 9.54 -28.75 16.06
N PHE A 159 8.32 -29.24 15.87
CA PHE A 159 7.89 -30.57 16.33
C PHE A 159 8.16 -31.68 15.31
N PHE A 160 8.91 -31.42 14.23
CA PHE A 160 9.21 -32.34 13.15
C PHE A 160 7.96 -32.89 12.41
N GLU A 161 6.82 -32.24 12.52
CA GLU A 161 5.58 -32.58 11.84
C GLU A 161 5.48 -31.93 10.44
N TYR A 162 6.44 -32.24 9.58
CA TYR A 162 6.58 -31.60 8.26
C TYR A 162 5.35 -31.76 7.37
N GLY A 163 4.61 -32.88 7.49
CA GLY A 163 3.38 -33.09 6.73
C GLY A 163 2.31 -32.06 7.06
N LYS A 164 2.15 -31.72 8.35
CA LYS A 164 1.20 -30.67 8.76
C LYS A 164 1.69 -29.29 8.33
N ALA A 165 2.98 -29.01 8.49
CA ALA A 165 3.56 -27.74 8.01
C ALA A 165 3.33 -27.55 6.51
N ALA A 166 3.50 -28.60 5.69
CA ALA A 166 3.26 -28.58 4.25
C ALA A 166 1.79 -28.24 3.92
N ILE A 167 0.81 -28.78 4.66
CA ILE A 167 -0.61 -28.46 4.46
C ILE A 167 -0.84 -26.97 4.69
N PHE A 168 -0.28 -26.37 5.74
CA PHE A 168 -0.42 -24.94 6.00
C PHE A 168 0.23 -24.07 4.92
N LEU A 169 1.36 -24.49 4.35
CA LEU A 169 1.98 -23.83 3.21
C LEU A 169 1.09 -23.86 1.97
N VAL A 170 0.44 -25.00 1.68
CA VAL A 170 -0.53 -25.13 0.59
C VAL A 170 -1.74 -24.20 0.81
N ILE A 171 -2.24 -24.08 2.05
CA ILE A 171 -3.33 -23.16 2.39
C ILE A 171 -2.90 -21.70 2.12
N VAL A 172 -1.68 -21.31 2.48
CA VAL A 172 -1.15 -19.97 2.17
C VAL A 172 -1.10 -19.75 0.66
N LEU A 173 -0.53 -20.71 -0.08
CA LEU A 173 -0.43 -20.65 -1.55
C LEU A 173 -1.81 -20.42 -2.19
N ILE A 174 -2.78 -21.27 -1.87
CA ILE A 174 -4.14 -21.18 -2.44
C ILE A 174 -4.77 -19.82 -2.10
N THR A 175 -4.64 -19.37 -0.85
CA THR A 175 -5.22 -18.09 -0.41
C THR A 175 -4.59 -16.91 -1.14
N VAL A 176 -3.26 -16.89 -1.31
CA VAL A 176 -2.56 -15.84 -2.04
C VAL A 176 -3.00 -15.81 -3.51
N LEU A 177 -3.09 -16.97 -4.18
CA LEU A 177 -3.57 -17.06 -5.56
C LEU A 177 -5.00 -16.51 -5.72
N ILE A 178 -5.90 -16.81 -4.77
CA ILE A 178 -7.27 -16.29 -4.80
C ILE A 178 -7.28 -14.77 -4.65
N ILE A 179 -6.49 -14.23 -3.71
CA ILE A 179 -6.41 -12.78 -3.47
C ILE A 179 -5.81 -12.05 -4.67
N ASP A 180 -4.74 -12.59 -5.25
CA ASP A 180 -4.10 -12.03 -6.44
C ASP A 180 -5.11 -12.00 -7.61
N TRP A 181 -5.81 -13.09 -7.86
CA TRP A 181 -6.86 -13.16 -8.89
C TRP A 181 -7.97 -12.12 -8.67
N ILE A 182 -8.46 -11.96 -7.43
CA ILE A 182 -9.46 -10.95 -7.07
C ILE A 182 -8.91 -9.54 -7.30
N SER A 183 -7.67 -9.28 -6.87
CA SER A 183 -7.00 -7.98 -7.00
C SER A 183 -6.82 -7.58 -8.47
N VAL A 184 -6.40 -8.52 -9.33
CA VAL A 184 -6.30 -8.31 -10.77
C VAL A 184 -7.68 -7.97 -11.36
N LYS A 185 -8.71 -8.75 -11.03
CA LYS A 185 -10.06 -8.55 -11.56
C LYS A 185 -10.67 -7.20 -11.15
N ILE A 186 -10.40 -6.74 -9.92
CA ILE A 186 -10.83 -5.42 -9.46
C ILE A 186 -10.07 -4.33 -10.22
N ARG A 187 -8.76 -4.49 -10.38
CA ARG A 187 -7.90 -3.54 -11.10
C ARG A 187 -8.35 -3.36 -12.55
N ASP A 188 -8.57 -4.44 -13.27
CA ASP A 188 -9.02 -4.41 -14.66
C ASP A 188 -10.37 -3.69 -14.80
N LYS A 189 -11.30 -3.94 -13.87
CA LYS A 189 -12.63 -3.32 -13.91
C LYS A 189 -12.62 -1.82 -13.64
N TYR A 190 -11.79 -1.34 -12.73
CA TYR A 190 -11.83 0.04 -12.25
C TYR A 190 -10.73 0.93 -12.82
N ILE A 191 -9.56 0.39 -13.15
CA ILE A 191 -8.40 1.16 -13.61
C ILE A 191 -8.37 1.23 -15.14
N VAL A 192 -8.52 0.11 -15.85
CA VAL A 192 -8.47 0.07 -17.31
C VAL A 192 -9.64 0.83 -17.93
N LYS A 193 -10.86 0.74 -17.35
CA LYS A 193 -12.00 1.53 -17.81
C LYS A 193 -11.83 3.04 -17.64
N SER A 194 -11.12 3.48 -16.61
CA SER A 194 -10.84 4.91 -16.40
C SER A 194 -9.92 5.48 -17.47
N GLN A 195 -8.93 4.72 -17.93
CA GLN A 195 -8.03 5.16 -19.01
C GLN A 195 -8.71 5.23 -20.39
N HIS A 196 -9.60 4.28 -20.68
CA HIS A 196 -10.39 4.32 -21.95
C HIS A 196 -11.43 5.43 -21.98
N GLY A 197 -11.88 5.94 -20.84
CA GLY A 197 -12.79 7.08 -20.76
C GLY A 197 -12.13 8.44 -21.00
N MET A 198 -10.79 8.52 -20.87
CA MET A 198 -9.97 9.71 -21.08
C MET A 198 -9.28 9.75 -22.45
N GLU A 199 -9.41 8.75 -23.29
CA GLU A 199 -9.02 8.89 -24.71
C GLU A 199 -9.93 9.93 -25.36
N ILE A 200 -9.45 11.16 -25.34
CA ILE A 200 -10.01 12.30 -26.07
C ILE A 200 -10.08 11.90 -27.54
N LYS A 201 -11.30 11.92 -28.11
CA LYS A 201 -11.52 11.76 -29.54
C LYS A 201 -10.46 12.50 -30.32
N PRO A 202 -9.78 11.85 -31.29
CA PRO A 202 -8.75 12.52 -32.05
C PRO A 202 -9.34 13.79 -32.66
N LYS A 203 -8.70 14.91 -32.40
CA LYS A 203 -9.03 16.23 -32.95
C LYS A 203 -9.05 16.07 -34.48
N LYS A 204 -10.23 16.01 -35.09
CA LYS A 204 -10.37 16.04 -36.53
C LYS A 204 -9.57 17.26 -36.99
N SER A 205 -8.58 17.04 -37.84
CA SER A 205 -7.80 18.10 -38.46
C SER A 205 -8.74 19.10 -39.12
N LEU A 206 -8.76 20.33 -38.65
CA LEU A 206 -9.46 21.49 -39.21
C LEU A 206 -8.64 22.07 -40.36
N PHE A 207 -8.09 21.23 -41.26
CA PHE A 207 -7.45 21.63 -42.50
C PHE A 207 -7.79 20.57 -43.56
N SER A 208 -8.88 20.77 -44.22
CA SER A 208 -9.14 20.36 -45.59
C SER A 208 -9.77 21.53 -46.33
#